data_f42084e40324555ea4b58973bdfdc4d6
#
_entry.id   f42084e40324555ea4b58973bdfdc4d6
#
_cell.length_a   1.000
_cell.length_b   1.000
_cell.length_c   1.000
_cell.angle_alpha   90.00
_cell.angle_beta   90.00
_cell.angle_gamma   90.00
#
_symmetry.space_group_name_H-M   'P 1'
#
loop_
_entity.id
_entity.type
_entity.pdbx_description
1 polymer ?
#
loop_
_entity_poly.entity_id
_entity_poly.type
_entity_poly.pdbx_seq_one_letter_code
_entity_poly.pdbx_strand_id
1 'polypeptide(L)' 'MTDAEANELVDIILELKARGIAIVWIEHIVHILLKVAERLVCMDAGRIIADGPPQSVMADPRVIEAYLGGGVV' A
#
# COMPACT_ATOMS: atom_id res chain seq x y z
N MET A 1 -12.40 1.72 8.81
CA MET A 1 -12.14 3.08 8.26
C MET A 1 -13.05 3.32 7.09
N THR A 2 -13.74 4.44 7.07
CA THR A 2 -14.57 4.83 5.93
C THR A 2 -13.71 5.48 4.85
N ASP A 3 -14.26 5.62 3.65
CA ASP A 3 -13.54 6.30 2.57
C ASP A 3 -13.24 7.76 2.91
N ALA A 4 -14.15 8.41 3.61
CA ALA A 4 -13.92 9.80 4.04
C ALA A 4 -12.77 9.89 5.03
N GLU A 5 -12.70 8.99 6.00
CA GLU A 5 -11.60 8.93 6.95
C GLU A 5 -10.28 8.60 6.27
N ALA A 6 -10.30 7.69 5.30
CA ALA A 6 -9.13 7.34 4.54
C ALA A 6 -8.59 8.52 3.74
N ASN A 7 -9.48 9.31 3.12
CA ASN A 7 -9.07 10.48 2.37
C ASN A 7 -8.50 11.57 3.27
N GLU A 8 -9.04 11.75 4.46
CA GLU A 8 -8.48 12.68 5.44
C GLU A 8 -7.07 12.27 5.85
N LEU A 9 -6.88 10.98 6.08
CA LEU A 9 -5.56 10.46 6.45
C LEU A 9 -4.56 10.61 5.32
N VAL A 10 -4.98 10.39 4.08
CA VAL A 10 -4.14 10.59 2.90
C VAL A 10 -3.65 12.05 2.84
N ASP A 11 -4.54 12.99 3.06
CA ASP A 11 -4.19 14.41 3.03
C ASP A 11 -3.15 14.75 4.11
N ILE A 12 -3.32 14.21 5.30
CA ILE A 12 -2.36 14.40 6.40
C ILE A 12 -0.99 13.81 6.03
N ILE A 13 -0.98 12.63 5.48
CA ILE A 13 0.27 11.95 5.10
C ILE A 13 1.00 12.72 3.99
N LEU A 14 0.27 13.20 3.00
CA LEU A 14 0.87 13.99 1.94
C LEU A 14 1.49 15.29 2.47
N GLU A 15 0.84 15.92 3.44
CA GLU A 15 1.40 17.11 4.08
C GLU A 15 2.68 16.78 4.85
N LEU A 16 2.70 15.70 5.60
CA LEU A 16 3.88 15.27 6.34
C LEU A 16 5.03 14.91 5.39
N LYS A 17 4.75 14.25 4.29
CA LYS A 17 5.75 13.97 3.25
C LYS A 17 6.35 15.24 2.70
N ALA A 18 5.53 16.24 2.44
CA ALA A 18 6.01 17.54 1.93
C ALA A 18 6.96 18.23 2.92
N ARG A 19 6.86 17.90 4.19
CA ARG A 19 7.77 18.41 5.23
C ARG A 19 9.05 17.59 5.38
N GLY A 20 9.23 16.56 4.58
CA GLY A 20 10.41 15.71 4.63
C GLY A 20 10.38 14.63 5.70
N ILE A 21 9.23 14.34 6.25
CA ILE A 21 9.07 13.31 7.28
C ILE A 21 8.96 11.94 6.62
N ALA A 22 9.78 10.99 7.07
CA ALA A 22 9.68 9.61 6.62
C ALA A 22 8.46 8.95 7.29
N ILE A 23 7.65 8.25 6.50
CA ILE A 23 6.41 7.65 6.97
C ILE A 23 6.39 6.18 6.62
N VAL A 24 6.07 5.33 7.60
CA VAL A 24 5.76 3.93 7.38
C VAL A 24 4.28 3.74 7.72
N TRP A 25 3.52 3.27 6.74
CA TRP A 25 2.09 3.05 6.92
C TRP A 25 1.78 1.59 6.59
N ILE A 26 1.20 0.89 7.55
CA ILE A 26 0.83 -0.52 7.40
C ILE A 26 -0.69 -0.59 7.25
N GLU A 27 -1.14 -1.17 6.15
CA GLU A 27 -2.57 -1.22 5.84
C GLU A 27 -2.84 -2.43 4.95
N HIS A 28 -4.03 -2.97 5.04
CA HIS A 28 -4.48 -4.05 4.17
C HIS A 28 -5.36 -3.55 3.01
N ILE A 29 -5.79 -2.30 3.07
CA ILE A 29 -6.57 -1.69 2.00
C ILE A 29 -5.60 -1.04 1.00
N VAL A 30 -5.23 -1.81 0.00
CA VAL A 30 -4.12 -1.47 -0.89
C VAL A 30 -4.34 -0.19 -1.67
N HIS A 31 -5.57 0.04 -2.16
CA HIS A 31 -5.83 1.21 -2.99
C HIS A 31 -5.59 2.54 -2.25
N ILE A 32 -5.68 2.54 -0.93
CA ILE A 32 -5.37 3.73 -0.13
C ILE A 32 -3.87 3.98 -0.12
N LEU A 33 -3.08 2.93 0.08
CA LEU A 33 -1.62 3.03 0.07
C LEU A 33 -1.10 3.52 -1.27
N LEU A 34 -1.71 3.09 -2.37
CA LEU A 34 -1.28 3.47 -3.72
C LEU A 34 -1.37 4.97 -3.96
N LYS A 35 -2.18 5.69 -3.21
CA LYS A 35 -2.31 7.15 -3.35
C LYS A 35 -1.10 7.90 -2.83
N VAL A 36 -0.36 7.34 -1.89
CA VAL A 36 0.70 8.06 -1.17
C VAL A 36 2.04 7.33 -1.16
N ALA A 37 2.06 6.03 -1.35
CA ALA A 37 3.27 5.24 -1.19
C ALA A 37 4.23 5.48 -2.36
N GLU A 38 5.50 5.68 -2.02
CA GLU A 38 6.59 5.73 -3.00
C GLU A 38 7.23 4.36 -3.13
N ARG A 39 7.13 3.55 -2.08
CA ARG A 39 7.63 2.20 -2.03
C ARG A 39 6.58 1.33 -1.36
N LEU A 40 6.31 0.19 -1.95
CA LEU A 40 5.36 -0.76 -1.40
C LEU A 40 6.09 -2.06 -1.07
N VAL A 41 5.84 -2.56 0.13
CA VAL A 41 6.38 -3.84 0.58
C VAL A 41 5.19 -4.74 0.90
N CYS A 42 5.11 -5.87 0.21
CA CYS A 42 4.05 -6.85 0.46
C CYS A 42 4.59 -8.03 1.23
N MET A 43 3.86 -8.45 2.24
CA MET A 43 4.23 -9.57 3.08
C MET A 43 3.15 -10.64 3.06
N ASP A 44 3.57 -11.88 3.13
CA ASP A 44 2.68 -13.02 3.26
C ASP A 44 3.32 -14.05 4.17
N ALA A 45 2.58 -14.49 5.18
CA ALA A 45 3.05 -15.46 6.16
C ALA A 45 4.41 -15.10 6.76
N GLY A 46 4.62 -13.82 7.09
CA GLY A 46 5.85 -13.33 7.70
C GLY A 46 7.02 -13.16 6.75
N ARG A 47 6.80 -13.33 5.45
CA ARG A 47 7.85 -13.16 4.44
C ARG A 47 7.54 -12.00 3.52
N ILE A 48 8.59 -11.29 3.11
CA ILE A 48 8.44 -10.27 2.08
C ILE A 48 8.39 -10.98 0.72
N ILE A 49 7.28 -10.81 0.02
CA ILE A 49 7.09 -11.41 -1.30
C ILE A 49 7.31 -10.44 -2.44
N ALA A 50 7.25 -9.15 -2.17
CA ALA A 50 7.55 -8.12 -3.17
C ALA A 50 7.91 -6.83 -2.47
N ASP A 51 8.79 -6.04 -3.09
CA ASP A 51 9.27 -4.77 -2.56
C ASP A 51 9.72 -3.90 -3.73
N GLY A 52 9.22 -2.70 -3.82
CA GLY A 52 9.62 -1.77 -4.88
C GLY A 52 8.57 -0.71 -5.17
N PRO A 53 8.65 -0.10 -6.35
CA PRO A 53 7.63 0.87 -6.76
C PRO A 53 6.24 0.24 -6.74
N PRO A 54 5.23 0.98 -6.28
CA PRO A 54 3.89 0.41 -6.11
C PRO A 54 3.34 -0.27 -7.37
N GLN A 55 3.53 0.34 -8.52
CA GLN A 55 3.05 -0.21 -9.78
C GLN A 55 3.67 -1.56 -10.11
N SER A 56 4.97 -1.72 -9.86
CA SER A 56 5.67 -2.98 -10.10
C SER A 56 5.23 -4.05 -9.11
N VAL A 57 5.07 -3.68 -7.86
CA VAL A 57 4.64 -4.60 -6.82
C VAL A 57 3.22 -5.11 -7.08
N MET A 58 2.32 -4.23 -7.49
CA MET A 58 0.93 -4.60 -7.79
C MET A 58 0.79 -5.45 -9.04
N ALA A 59 1.79 -5.49 -9.89
CA ALA A 59 1.84 -6.35 -11.08
C ALA A 59 2.52 -7.69 -10.81
N ASP A 60 3.12 -7.88 -9.64
CA ASP A 60 3.80 -9.12 -9.29
C ASP A 60 2.79 -10.25 -9.11
N PRO A 61 2.96 -11.40 -9.80
CA PRO A 61 2.02 -12.52 -9.67
C PRO A 61 1.83 -13.03 -8.24
N ARG A 62 2.86 -12.97 -7.42
CA ARG A 62 2.77 -13.40 -6.02
C ARG A 62 1.88 -12.48 -5.20
N VAL A 63 1.94 -11.18 -5.48
CA VAL A 63 1.08 -10.20 -4.83
C VAL A 63 -0.37 -10.36 -5.29
N ILE A 64 -0.57 -10.53 -6.58
CA ILE A 64 -1.90 -10.74 -7.14
C ILE A 64 -2.55 -11.97 -6.52
N GLU A 65 -1.82 -13.07 -6.41
CA GLU A 65 -2.33 -14.28 -5.79
C GLU A 65 -2.65 -14.10 -4.31
N ALA A 66 -1.74 -13.46 -3.56
CA ALA A 66 -1.89 -13.31 -2.11
C ALA A 66 -2.97 -12.31 -1.71
N TYR A 67 -3.14 -11.24 -2.45
CA TYR A 67 -3.99 -10.12 -2.02
C TYR A 67 -5.15 -9.82 -2.94
N LEU A 68 -5.00 -10.05 -4.22
CA LEU A 68 -5.97 -9.59 -5.22
C LEU A 68 -6.70 -10.73 -5.93
N GLY A 69 -6.03 -11.83 -6.15
CA GLY A 69 -6.55 -12.89 -6.98
C GLY A 69 -7.06 -14.11 -6.24
N GLY A 70 -6.64 -14.30 -4.99
CA GLY A 70 -6.93 -15.52 -4.27
C GLY A 70 -8.40 -15.77 -4.00
N GLY A 71 -9.18 -14.72 -3.86
CA GLY A 71 -10.61 -14.83 -3.63
C GLY A 71 -11.47 -14.39 -4.79
N VAL A 72 -10.85 -13.97 -5.86
CA VAL A 72 -11.55 -13.43 -7.03
C VAL A 72 -11.43 -14.42 -8.16
N VAL A 73 -12.53 -14.94 -8.53
CA VAL A 73 -12.57 -15.92 -9.59
C VAL A 73 -13.40 -15.39 -10.74
#